data_9b4cd61b86fe447abe326b826fb8d83e
#
_entry.id   9b4cd61b86fe447abe326b826fb8d83e
#
_cell.length_a   1.000
_cell.length_b   1.000
_cell.length_c   1.000
_cell.angle_alpha   90.00
_cell.angle_beta   90.00
_cell.angle_gamma   90.00
#
_symmetry.space_group_name_H-M   'P 1'
#
loop_
_entity.id
_entity.type
_entity.pdbx_description
1 polymer ?
#
loop_
_entity_poly.entity_id
_entity_poly.type
_entity_poly.pdbx_seq_one_letter_code
_entity_poly.pdbx_strand_id
1 'polypeptide(L)'
;MKKTLYLAVSLLVLAACGCGKPRTLPVIPSGQEPGTGGKETIPEPGITYATEVLTLPATARDHYQIYQVNLKLYGNSGAFGKVQARLDEIKALGTDILYLMPVYAEGKTVLPGMPGNNPFGSPYCIKNYKEVNSLYGTLDELKALVNAAKAKGMKVMFDWVANHTSWDNVWLTEHPEWYEHKADGSIAWPTKDGEWKDVAQLDFGKKELWAAMEDALQYWVTEVGIDGYRCDYAHGVRDDFWKEAIGKLKALKPGFIMLAESDFTRMFDDGFDIIFDRKMKSEMRKVIGSTGSTKSFFTWYKSDQDAAPAPKTKLFFVTNHDDATEGTPATQFKSNEGALAAYVLMATLNGSSMLYGSQEVGYNKTINFFNTQTMDWTANADLKAKYQQALQALSKVDRSGAMVASESEGVVYVAYPKALVGVNVSGKACKASLPKANAGKNGVPTSQDFGAYEYKIWTF
;
A
#
# COMPACT_ATOMS: atom_id res chain seq x y z
N MET A 1 -30.77 9.53 22.96
CA MET A 1 -30.25 10.03 24.26
C MET A 1 -29.94 8.86 25.17
N LYS A 2 -28.68 8.51 25.32
CA LYS A 2 -28.09 7.84 26.51
C LYS A 2 -26.56 7.83 26.26
N LYS A 3 -25.86 8.72 26.98
CA LYS A 3 -24.38 8.78 27.05
C LYS A 3 -23.93 7.70 28.04
N THR A 4 -23.00 6.85 27.64
CA THR A 4 -22.30 5.95 28.56
C THR A 4 -20.89 6.47 28.78
N LEU A 5 -20.63 6.82 30.04
CA LEU A 5 -19.39 7.37 30.58
C LEU A 5 -18.45 6.18 30.92
N TYR A 6 -17.23 6.17 30.40
CA TYR A 6 -16.19 5.25 30.87
C TYR A 6 -15.29 5.95 31.89
N LEU A 7 -15.24 5.38 33.08
CA LEU A 7 -14.42 5.79 34.23
C LEU A 7 -12.99 5.26 34.04
N ALA A 8 -12.01 6.15 34.13
CA ALA A 8 -10.58 5.78 34.22
C ALA A 8 -10.24 5.50 35.68
N VAL A 9 -9.67 4.34 35.95
CA VAL A 9 -9.09 3.98 37.26
C VAL A 9 -7.59 4.20 37.16
N SER A 10 -7.09 5.20 37.92
CA SER A 10 -5.66 5.46 38.11
C SER A 10 -5.18 4.67 39.31
N LEU A 11 -4.19 3.79 39.14
CA LEU A 11 -3.48 3.14 40.24
C LEU A 11 -2.19 3.92 40.54
N LEU A 12 -2.12 4.52 41.72
CA LEU A 12 -0.93 5.13 42.29
C LEU A 12 -0.10 4.03 42.96
N VAL A 13 1.17 3.89 42.58
CA VAL A 13 2.16 3.10 43.34
C VAL A 13 3.17 4.06 43.92
N LEU A 14 3.17 4.16 45.24
CA LEU A 14 4.21 4.82 46.04
C LEU A 14 5.47 3.93 46.07
N ALA A 15 6.62 4.48 45.72
CA ALA A 15 7.92 3.90 45.97
C ALA A 15 8.64 4.67 47.10
N ALA A 16 9.05 3.95 48.13
CA ALA A 16 9.72 4.48 49.28
C ALA A 16 11.22 4.80 49.02
N CYS A 17 11.68 5.91 49.56
CA CYS A 17 13.08 6.32 49.60
C CYS A 17 13.90 5.42 50.49
N GLY A 18 15.05 4.91 49.96
CA GLY A 18 16.13 4.32 50.75
C GLY A 18 17.42 5.07 50.50
N CYS A 19 17.95 5.77 51.53
CA CYS A 19 19.25 6.44 51.48
C CYS A 19 20.40 5.43 51.52
N GLY A 20 21.29 5.47 50.54
CA GLY A 20 22.59 4.74 50.52
C GLY A 20 23.74 5.70 50.23
N LYS A 21 24.78 5.63 51.08
CA LYS A 21 26.00 6.47 51.13
C LYS A 21 26.85 6.38 49.85
N PRO A 22 27.65 7.41 49.49
CA PRO A 22 28.50 7.42 48.32
C PRO A 22 29.69 6.48 48.42
N ARG A 23 29.92 5.68 47.36
CA ARG A 23 31.15 4.88 47.18
C ARG A 23 32.14 5.67 46.33
N THR A 24 33.36 5.78 46.85
CA THR A 24 34.55 6.31 46.20
C THR A 24 34.97 5.43 45.02
N LEU A 25 35.27 6.04 43.88
CA LEU A 25 35.82 5.40 42.68
C LEU A 25 37.36 5.20 42.85
N PRO A 26 37.93 4.09 42.35
CA PRO A 26 39.37 3.92 42.31
C PRO A 26 40.06 4.71 41.20
N VAL A 27 41.20 5.27 41.48
CA VAL A 27 42.14 5.96 40.59
C VAL A 27 42.81 4.95 39.66
N ILE A 28 42.75 5.15 38.35
CA ILE A 28 43.50 4.38 37.34
C ILE A 28 44.75 5.19 36.94
N PRO A 29 45.95 4.56 36.83
CA PRO A 29 47.17 5.25 36.45
C PRO A 29 47.24 5.59 34.97
N SER A 30 47.83 6.74 34.68
CA SER A 30 48.18 7.26 33.38
C SER A 30 49.29 6.43 32.71
N GLY A 31 49.07 6.08 31.41
CA GLY A 31 50.16 5.68 30.54
C GLY A 31 49.76 4.68 29.45
N GLN A 32 49.44 5.15 28.26
CA GLN A 32 49.92 4.65 26.96
C GLN A 32 49.42 5.49 25.82
N GLU A 33 50.35 5.82 24.94
CA GLU A 33 50.23 6.66 23.73
C GLU A 33 49.74 5.87 22.49
N PRO A 34 49.65 6.47 21.28
CA PRO A 34 48.38 6.78 20.61
C PRO A 34 48.15 5.83 19.42
N GLY A 35 46.92 5.34 19.34
CA GLY A 35 46.43 4.69 18.12
C GLY A 35 45.86 5.74 17.14
N THR A 36 46.24 5.64 15.92
CA THR A 36 45.96 6.44 14.72
C THR A 36 44.57 7.08 14.68
N GLY A 37 44.56 8.42 14.79
CA GLY A 37 43.37 9.23 14.74
C GLY A 37 42.71 9.24 13.37
N GLY A 38 41.50 8.76 13.30
CA GLY A 38 40.54 9.22 12.31
C GLY A 38 40.31 10.73 12.58
N LYS A 39 40.61 11.58 11.61
CA LYS A 39 40.31 13.02 11.68
C LYS A 39 38.82 13.20 11.91
N GLU A 40 38.40 13.45 13.15
CA GLU A 40 37.15 14.16 13.42
C GLU A 40 37.29 15.53 12.75
N THR A 41 36.56 15.74 11.67
CA THR A 41 36.40 17.07 11.09
C THR A 41 35.64 17.92 12.09
N ILE A 42 36.33 18.88 12.74
CA ILE A 42 35.73 19.93 13.54
C ILE A 42 34.69 20.63 12.64
N PRO A 43 33.42 20.78 13.05
CA PRO A 43 32.41 21.46 12.26
C PRO A 43 32.87 22.91 12.05
N GLU A 44 32.81 23.38 10.82
CA GLU A 44 33.04 24.80 10.57
C GLU A 44 32.03 25.64 11.39
N PRO A 45 32.46 26.71 12.08
CA PRO A 45 31.57 27.52 12.89
C PRO A 45 30.46 28.12 12.02
N GLY A 46 29.21 27.75 12.24
CA GLY A 46 28.05 28.36 11.59
C GLY A 46 27.20 27.42 10.68
N ILE A 47 27.59 26.17 10.43
CA ILE A 47 26.75 25.25 9.65
C ILE A 47 25.79 24.50 10.57
N THR A 48 24.48 24.70 10.36
CA THR A 48 23.42 23.91 10.97
C THR A 48 23.10 22.70 10.08
N TYR A 49 22.86 21.55 10.66
CA TYR A 49 22.47 20.32 9.96
C TYR A 49 21.07 19.90 10.35
N ALA A 50 20.41 19.11 9.49
CA ALA A 50 19.15 18.47 9.81
C ALA A 50 19.33 17.52 11.01
N THR A 51 18.33 17.48 11.89
CA THR A 51 18.32 16.63 13.09
C THR A 51 17.95 15.20 12.71
N GLU A 52 18.79 14.25 13.06
CA GLU A 52 18.46 12.81 12.90
C GLU A 52 17.32 12.42 13.85
N VAL A 53 16.32 11.71 13.32
CA VAL A 53 15.15 11.25 14.07
C VAL A 53 15.05 9.73 14.16
N LEU A 54 15.64 9.00 13.20
CA LEU A 54 15.65 7.55 13.19
C LEU A 54 16.79 7.00 12.33
N THR A 55 17.40 5.92 12.80
CA THR A 55 18.24 5.04 11.98
C THR A 55 17.71 3.62 12.02
N LEU A 56 17.50 3.00 10.84
CA LEU A 56 17.16 1.58 10.69
C LEU A 56 18.32 0.84 10.04
N PRO A 57 18.60 -0.41 10.47
CA PRO A 57 19.61 -1.25 9.84
C PRO A 57 19.22 -1.58 8.39
N ALA A 58 20.22 -2.00 7.62
CA ALA A 58 19.99 -2.55 6.29
C ALA A 58 19.05 -3.75 6.38
N THR A 59 17.99 -3.75 5.58
CA THR A 59 17.04 -4.85 5.49
C THR A 59 16.62 -4.98 4.03
N ALA A 60 17.02 -6.09 3.39
CA ALA A 60 16.57 -6.38 2.04
C ALA A 60 15.08 -6.75 2.06
N ARG A 61 14.25 -5.91 1.47
CA ARG A 61 12.81 -6.12 1.29
C ARG A 61 12.45 -6.03 -0.18
N ASP A 62 11.44 -6.79 -0.55
CA ASP A 62 10.81 -6.61 -1.86
C ASP A 62 10.16 -5.23 -1.91
N HIS A 63 10.33 -4.58 -3.03
CA HIS A 63 9.75 -3.26 -3.28
C HIS A 63 9.11 -3.24 -4.65
N TYR A 64 7.82 -2.95 -4.68
CA TYR A 64 7.05 -2.85 -5.91
C TYR A 64 6.31 -1.51 -5.97
N GLN A 65 6.38 -0.87 -7.15
CA GLN A 65 5.50 0.22 -7.52
C GLN A 65 4.27 -0.37 -8.21
N ILE A 66 3.12 -0.36 -7.55
CA ILE A 66 1.87 -0.93 -8.03
C ILE A 66 1.00 0.18 -8.62
N TYR A 67 0.41 -0.05 -9.79
CA TYR A 67 -0.62 0.83 -10.35
C TYR A 67 -1.96 0.09 -10.32
N GLN A 68 -2.90 0.56 -9.49
CA GLN A 68 -4.24 -0.02 -9.36
C GLN A 68 -5.16 0.54 -10.44
N VAL A 69 -5.74 -0.34 -11.24
CA VAL A 69 -6.69 -0.02 -12.31
C VAL A 69 -8.11 -0.37 -11.89
N ASN A 70 -8.96 0.63 -11.79
CA ASN A 70 -10.41 0.45 -11.75
C ASN A 70 -10.95 0.45 -13.18
N LEU A 71 -11.36 -0.71 -13.67
CA LEU A 71 -11.84 -0.88 -15.05
C LEU A 71 -13.12 -0.09 -15.35
N LYS A 72 -13.94 0.20 -14.34
CA LYS A 72 -15.14 1.02 -14.48
C LYS A 72 -14.87 2.50 -14.79
N LEU A 73 -13.63 2.97 -14.62
CA LEU A 73 -13.21 4.33 -15.00
C LEU A 73 -12.94 4.49 -16.51
N TYR A 74 -13.04 3.40 -17.26
CA TYR A 74 -12.83 3.38 -18.71
C TYR A 74 -14.14 3.38 -19.52
N GLY A 75 -15.28 3.65 -18.86
CA GLY A 75 -16.60 3.73 -19.47
C GLY A 75 -17.31 2.38 -19.57
N ASN A 76 -18.34 2.31 -20.40
CA ASN A 76 -19.33 1.23 -20.42
C ASN A 76 -18.93 0.01 -21.26
N SER A 77 -17.79 0.03 -21.97
CA SER A 77 -17.35 -1.07 -22.82
C SER A 77 -15.88 -1.00 -23.16
N GLY A 78 -15.26 -2.16 -23.42
CA GLY A 78 -13.92 -2.25 -23.98
C GLY A 78 -12.81 -1.70 -23.08
N ALA A 79 -12.94 -1.86 -21.75
CA ALA A 79 -12.00 -1.33 -20.79
C ALA A 79 -10.60 -1.94 -20.98
N PHE A 80 -10.47 -3.24 -21.32
CA PHE A 80 -9.18 -3.89 -21.53
C PHE A 80 -8.36 -3.21 -22.64
N GLY A 81 -8.97 -2.95 -23.81
CA GLY A 81 -8.30 -2.25 -24.89
C GLY A 81 -7.92 -0.82 -24.55
N LYS A 82 -8.76 -0.11 -23.77
CA LYS A 82 -8.49 1.26 -23.34
C LYS A 82 -7.36 1.32 -22.30
N VAL A 83 -7.26 0.35 -21.38
CA VAL A 83 -6.12 0.22 -20.46
C VAL A 83 -4.86 -0.12 -21.26
N GLN A 84 -4.95 -1.04 -22.22
CA GLN A 84 -3.83 -1.41 -23.07
C GLN A 84 -3.25 -0.20 -23.82
N ALA A 85 -4.10 0.68 -24.33
CA ALA A 85 -3.67 1.91 -25.00
C ALA A 85 -2.91 2.88 -24.10
N ARG A 86 -3.06 2.77 -22.76
CA ARG A 86 -2.39 3.63 -21.77
C ARG A 86 -1.18 2.98 -21.11
N LEU A 87 -0.77 1.78 -21.50
CA LEU A 87 0.33 1.08 -20.84
C LEU A 87 1.65 1.84 -20.85
N ASP A 88 1.94 2.65 -21.86
CA ASP A 88 3.15 3.47 -21.90
C ASP A 88 3.11 4.58 -20.85
N GLU A 89 1.97 5.24 -20.67
CA GLU A 89 1.78 6.24 -19.63
C GLU A 89 1.89 5.63 -18.23
N ILE A 90 1.28 4.45 -18.04
CA ILE A 90 1.32 3.70 -16.77
C ILE A 90 2.74 3.22 -16.48
N LYS A 91 3.47 2.73 -17.47
CA LYS A 91 4.88 2.35 -17.31
C LYS A 91 5.76 3.56 -16.99
N ALA A 92 5.49 4.71 -17.59
CA ALA A 92 6.20 5.95 -17.29
C ALA A 92 6.01 6.44 -15.83
N LEU A 93 4.99 5.94 -15.12
CA LEU A 93 4.82 6.11 -13.68
C LEU A 93 5.69 5.13 -12.85
N GLY A 94 6.70 4.49 -13.44
CA GLY A 94 7.59 3.57 -12.73
C GLY A 94 6.93 2.25 -12.32
N THR A 95 5.81 1.89 -12.93
CA THR A 95 5.00 0.73 -12.55
C THR A 95 5.74 -0.59 -12.75
N ASP A 96 5.84 -1.39 -11.68
CA ASP A 96 6.33 -2.76 -11.69
C ASP A 96 5.18 -3.76 -11.82
N ILE A 97 4.05 -3.48 -11.17
CA ILE A 97 2.86 -4.34 -11.16
C ILE A 97 1.64 -3.55 -11.60
N LEU A 98 1.01 -3.99 -12.69
CA LEU A 98 -0.32 -3.56 -13.10
C LEU A 98 -1.35 -4.40 -12.34
N TYR A 99 -2.01 -3.80 -11.35
CA TYR A 99 -3.05 -4.44 -10.57
C TYR A 99 -4.42 -4.09 -11.13
N LEU A 100 -5.13 -5.07 -11.69
CA LEU A 100 -6.50 -4.93 -12.19
C LEU A 100 -7.50 -5.29 -11.09
N MET A 101 -8.41 -4.38 -10.75
CA MET A 101 -9.59 -4.70 -9.93
C MET A 101 -10.37 -5.84 -10.59
N PRO A 102 -11.34 -6.50 -9.90
CA PRO A 102 -11.91 -7.75 -10.40
C PRO A 102 -12.33 -7.69 -11.86
N VAL A 103 -11.85 -8.67 -12.63
CA VAL A 103 -12.06 -8.78 -14.08
C VAL A 103 -13.22 -9.73 -14.43
N TYR A 104 -13.77 -10.39 -13.41
CA TYR A 104 -14.71 -11.51 -13.54
C TYR A 104 -16.13 -11.05 -13.86
N ALA A 105 -16.95 -11.99 -14.35
CA ALA A 105 -18.39 -11.77 -14.53
C ALA A 105 -19.03 -11.31 -13.22
N GLU A 106 -19.62 -10.11 -13.27
CA GLU A 106 -20.31 -9.51 -12.12
C GLU A 106 -21.74 -10.03 -12.02
N GLY A 107 -22.15 -10.39 -10.80
CA GLY A 107 -23.54 -10.63 -10.47
C GLY A 107 -24.29 -9.32 -10.28
N LYS A 108 -25.56 -9.32 -10.69
CA LYS A 108 -26.44 -8.16 -10.62
C LYS A 108 -27.47 -8.24 -9.50
N THR A 109 -27.63 -9.42 -8.93
CA THR A 109 -28.67 -9.67 -7.95
C THR A 109 -28.22 -9.27 -6.56
N VAL A 110 -29.07 -8.51 -5.99
CA VAL A 110 -29.18 -8.30 -4.56
C VAL A 110 -30.21 -9.28 -4.04
N LEU A 111 -30.18 -9.59 -2.74
CA LEU A 111 -31.19 -10.37 -2.08
C LEU A 111 -32.60 -9.93 -2.55
N PRO A 112 -33.43 -10.84 -3.06
CA PRO A 112 -34.78 -10.54 -3.47
C PRO A 112 -35.56 -9.82 -2.34
N GLY A 113 -36.11 -8.67 -2.63
CA GLY A 113 -36.91 -7.90 -1.68
C GLY A 113 -36.11 -6.88 -0.80
N MET A 114 -34.79 -6.77 -0.96
CA MET A 114 -34.02 -5.73 -0.27
C MET A 114 -34.04 -4.40 -1.05
N PRO A 115 -34.34 -3.24 -0.42
CA PRO A 115 -34.14 -1.95 -1.04
C PRO A 115 -32.65 -1.63 -1.12
N GLY A 116 -32.21 -1.00 -2.19
CA GLY A 116 -30.83 -0.53 -2.35
C GLY A 116 -29.97 -1.33 -3.32
N ASN A 117 -30.60 -2.10 -4.20
CA ASN A 117 -29.94 -2.81 -5.27
C ASN A 117 -29.13 -1.84 -6.14
N ASN A 118 -27.84 -2.06 -6.24
CA ASN A 118 -27.07 -1.40 -7.28
C ASN A 118 -27.37 -2.11 -8.61
N PRO A 119 -28.14 -1.49 -9.52
CA PRO A 119 -28.48 -2.12 -10.81
C PRO A 119 -27.28 -2.30 -11.74
N PHE A 120 -26.15 -1.68 -11.36
CA PHE A 120 -24.89 -1.73 -12.12
C PHE A 120 -23.96 -2.89 -11.68
N GLY A 121 -24.34 -3.67 -10.68
CA GLY A 121 -23.49 -4.70 -10.09
C GLY A 121 -22.35 -4.12 -9.26
N SER A 122 -21.53 -5.01 -8.72
CA SER A 122 -20.29 -4.68 -8.01
C SER A 122 -19.16 -5.53 -8.56
N PRO A 123 -17.96 -4.98 -8.76
CA PRO A 123 -16.80 -5.79 -9.14
C PRO A 123 -16.49 -6.88 -8.10
N TYR A 124 -16.95 -6.71 -6.86
CA TYR A 124 -16.77 -7.68 -5.77
C TYR A 124 -17.95 -8.67 -5.62
N CYS A 125 -18.98 -8.58 -6.45
CA CYS A 125 -20.08 -9.56 -6.53
C CYS A 125 -19.81 -10.56 -7.66
N ILE A 126 -18.97 -11.56 -7.42
CA ILE A 126 -18.54 -12.51 -8.45
C ILE A 126 -19.68 -13.47 -8.81
N LYS A 127 -20.07 -13.49 -10.10
CA LYS A 127 -21.06 -14.42 -10.65
C LYS A 127 -20.42 -15.70 -11.15
N ASN A 128 -19.28 -15.60 -11.81
CA ASN A 128 -18.51 -16.74 -12.29
C ASN A 128 -17.01 -16.42 -12.22
N TYR A 129 -16.27 -17.26 -11.50
CA TYR A 129 -14.84 -17.06 -11.29
C TYR A 129 -13.97 -17.30 -12.53
N LYS A 130 -14.47 -18.00 -13.56
CA LYS A 130 -13.73 -18.35 -14.78
C LYS A 130 -14.23 -17.61 -16.04
N GLU A 131 -15.07 -16.61 -15.87
CA GLU A 131 -15.63 -15.81 -16.94
C GLU A 131 -15.25 -14.33 -16.77
N VAL A 132 -14.85 -13.67 -17.87
CA VAL A 132 -14.58 -12.22 -17.84
C VAL A 132 -15.86 -11.41 -17.86
N ASN A 133 -15.83 -10.24 -17.25
CA ASN A 133 -16.92 -9.27 -17.37
C ASN A 133 -17.00 -8.75 -18.78
N SER A 134 -18.11 -9.05 -19.46
CA SER A 134 -18.35 -8.66 -20.87
C SER A 134 -18.35 -7.13 -21.10
N LEU A 135 -18.57 -6.32 -20.06
CA LEU A 135 -18.43 -4.86 -20.15
C LEU A 135 -16.98 -4.44 -20.34
N TYR A 136 -16.01 -5.22 -19.84
CA TYR A 136 -14.60 -4.88 -19.95
C TYR A 136 -13.97 -5.38 -21.24
N GLY A 137 -14.57 -6.40 -21.86
CA GLY A 137 -14.11 -7.00 -23.12
C GLY A 137 -14.20 -8.53 -23.10
N THR A 138 -13.47 -9.16 -24.01
CA THR A 138 -13.36 -10.61 -24.17
C THR A 138 -12.16 -11.17 -23.43
N LEU A 139 -12.10 -12.51 -23.28
CA LEU A 139 -10.93 -13.19 -22.73
C LEU A 139 -9.68 -12.95 -23.57
N ASP A 140 -9.83 -12.91 -24.90
CA ASP A 140 -8.70 -12.64 -25.82
C ASP A 140 -8.16 -11.21 -25.67
N GLU A 141 -9.04 -10.23 -25.46
CA GLU A 141 -8.64 -8.85 -25.19
C GLU A 141 -7.93 -8.74 -23.82
N LEU A 142 -8.37 -9.48 -22.82
CA LEU A 142 -7.68 -9.55 -21.53
C LEU A 142 -6.30 -10.21 -21.66
N LYS A 143 -6.18 -11.32 -22.40
CA LYS A 143 -4.89 -11.95 -22.74
C LYS A 143 -3.96 -10.99 -23.47
N ALA A 144 -4.50 -10.23 -24.43
CA ALA A 144 -3.72 -9.22 -25.16
C ALA A 144 -3.20 -8.11 -24.24
N LEU A 145 -4.03 -7.58 -23.34
CA LEU A 145 -3.64 -6.59 -22.33
C LEU A 145 -2.52 -7.12 -21.43
N VAL A 146 -2.68 -8.34 -20.90
CA VAL A 146 -1.67 -8.96 -20.01
C VAL A 146 -0.34 -9.15 -20.74
N ASN A 147 -0.37 -9.68 -21.96
CA ASN A 147 0.84 -9.85 -22.77
C ASN A 147 1.50 -8.52 -23.11
N ALA A 148 0.74 -7.48 -23.45
CA ALA A 148 1.27 -6.16 -23.74
C ALA A 148 1.90 -5.50 -22.50
N ALA A 149 1.31 -5.66 -21.30
CA ALA A 149 1.89 -5.18 -20.05
C ALA A 149 3.22 -5.90 -19.74
N LYS A 150 3.26 -7.23 -19.90
CA LYS A 150 4.48 -8.04 -19.70
C LYS A 150 5.58 -7.69 -20.71
N ALA A 151 5.23 -7.42 -21.97
CA ALA A 151 6.19 -6.96 -22.97
C ALA A 151 6.85 -5.61 -22.61
N LYS A 152 6.18 -4.78 -21.78
CA LYS A 152 6.72 -3.53 -21.24
C LYS A 152 7.46 -3.73 -19.89
N GLY A 153 7.69 -4.98 -19.46
CA GLY A 153 8.37 -5.30 -18.21
C GLY A 153 7.52 -5.05 -16.96
N MET A 154 6.21 -5.05 -17.08
CA MET A 154 5.30 -5.02 -15.94
C MET A 154 4.78 -6.43 -15.63
N LYS A 155 4.68 -6.78 -14.35
CA LYS A 155 3.91 -7.93 -13.88
C LYS A 155 2.42 -7.55 -13.88
N VAL A 156 1.54 -8.55 -13.95
CA VAL A 156 0.09 -8.32 -13.88
C VAL A 156 -0.50 -9.08 -12.70
N MET A 157 -1.26 -8.38 -11.89
CA MET A 157 -1.94 -8.90 -10.70
C MET A 157 -3.45 -8.71 -10.86
N PHE A 158 -4.23 -9.75 -10.53
CA PHE A 158 -5.69 -9.65 -10.48
C PHE A 158 -6.19 -9.53 -9.05
N ASP A 159 -7.35 -8.91 -8.89
CA ASP A 159 -8.08 -8.92 -7.63
C ASP A 159 -8.83 -10.26 -7.48
N TRP A 160 -8.74 -10.90 -6.32
CA TRP A 160 -9.40 -12.17 -6.05
C TRP A 160 -10.33 -12.07 -4.86
N VAL A 161 -11.61 -12.31 -5.08
CA VAL A 161 -12.66 -12.24 -4.08
C VAL A 161 -12.99 -13.65 -3.60
N ALA A 162 -12.34 -14.10 -2.53
CA ALA A 162 -12.51 -15.46 -2.03
C ALA A 162 -13.63 -15.60 -0.97
N ASN A 163 -13.89 -14.53 -0.19
CA ASN A 163 -14.74 -14.63 0.99
C ASN A 163 -16.24 -14.86 0.67
N HIS A 164 -16.71 -14.32 -0.46
CA HIS A 164 -18.13 -14.27 -0.80
C HIS A 164 -18.36 -14.27 -2.30
N THR A 165 -19.60 -14.46 -2.72
CA THR A 165 -20.02 -14.40 -4.12
C THR A 165 -21.27 -13.54 -4.28
N SER A 166 -21.64 -13.25 -5.53
CA SER A 166 -22.99 -12.71 -5.80
C SER A 166 -24.08 -13.72 -5.47
N TRP A 167 -25.31 -13.24 -5.29
CA TRP A 167 -26.49 -14.10 -5.06
C TRP A 167 -26.96 -14.90 -6.28
N ASP A 168 -26.42 -14.61 -7.47
CA ASP A 168 -26.65 -15.34 -8.71
C ASP A 168 -25.37 -16.07 -9.19
N ASN A 169 -24.43 -16.33 -8.28
CA ASN A 169 -23.25 -17.14 -8.59
C ASN A 169 -23.67 -18.57 -8.98
N VAL A 170 -22.96 -19.15 -9.94
CA VAL A 170 -23.23 -20.52 -10.43
C VAL A 170 -23.13 -21.56 -9.30
N TRP A 171 -22.21 -21.42 -8.38
CA TRP A 171 -22.04 -22.30 -7.23
C TRP A 171 -23.22 -22.26 -6.24
N LEU A 172 -23.93 -21.13 -6.14
CA LEU A 172 -25.09 -21.05 -5.26
C LEU A 172 -26.22 -21.99 -5.67
N THR A 173 -26.34 -22.23 -6.98
CA THR A 173 -27.32 -23.16 -7.55
C THR A 173 -26.81 -24.62 -7.56
N GLU A 174 -25.52 -24.80 -7.89
CA GLU A 174 -24.93 -26.12 -8.08
C GLU A 174 -24.49 -26.76 -6.75
N HIS A 175 -24.04 -25.95 -5.81
CA HIS A 175 -23.41 -26.31 -4.54
C HIS A 175 -23.85 -25.41 -3.39
N PRO A 176 -25.15 -25.32 -3.06
CA PRO A 176 -25.63 -24.49 -1.96
C PRO A 176 -24.99 -24.85 -0.60
N GLU A 177 -24.53 -26.08 -0.43
CA GLU A 177 -23.81 -26.58 0.75
C GLU A 177 -22.42 -25.96 0.94
N TRP A 178 -21.89 -25.25 -0.06
CA TRP A 178 -20.62 -24.51 0.05
C TRP A 178 -20.76 -23.12 0.70
N TYR A 179 -21.99 -22.74 1.06
CA TYR A 179 -22.30 -21.46 1.68
C TYR A 179 -22.63 -21.62 3.15
N GLU A 180 -22.35 -20.58 3.93
CA GLU A 180 -22.82 -20.54 5.31
C GLU A 180 -24.35 -20.40 5.37
N HIS A 181 -24.95 -21.08 6.35
CA HIS A 181 -26.40 -21.06 6.56
C HIS A 181 -26.72 -20.44 7.91
N LYS A 182 -27.80 -19.68 7.96
CA LYS A 182 -28.40 -19.17 9.19
C LYS A 182 -29.17 -20.26 9.92
N ALA A 183 -29.60 -19.98 11.14
CA ALA A 183 -30.39 -20.90 11.96
C ALA A 183 -31.71 -21.30 11.31
N ASP A 184 -32.29 -20.48 10.43
CA ASP A 184 -33.50 -20.76 9.67
C ASP A 184 -33.26 -21.54 8.37
N GLY A 185 -32.02 -21.92 8.10
CA GLY A 185 -31.61 -22.66 6.90
C GLY A 185 -31.36 -21.78 5.66
N SER A 186 -31.63 -20.50 5.71
CA SER A 186 -31.31 -19.59 4.61
C SER A 186 -29.81 -19.35 4.49
N ILE A 187 -29.32 -19.06 3.27
CA ILE A 187 -27.92 -18.69 3.03
C ILE A 187 -27.57 -17.41 3.81
N ALA A 188 -26.40 -17.41 4.42
CA ALA A 188 -25.89 -16.26 5.16
C ALA A 188 -25.19 -15.24 4.25
N TRP A 189 -25.05 -14.03 4.74
CA TRP A 189 -24.18 -13.00 4.22
C TRP A 189 -23.04 -12.69 5.21
N PRO A 190 -21.92 -12.08 4.80
CA PRO A 190 -20.84 -11.70 5.71
C PRO A 190 -21.34 -10.75 6.80
N THR A 191 -20.96 -11.00 8.06
CA THR A 191 -21.37 -10.19 9.23
C THR A 191 -20.23 -9.81 10.15
N LYS A 192 -19.02 -10.32 9.90
CA LYS A 192 -17.88 -10.16 10.82
C LYS A 192 -17.39 -8.72 10.93
N ASP A 193 -17.30 -7.99 9.81
CA ASP A 193 -16.83 -6.60 9.75
C ASP A 193 -17.87 -5.68 9.09
N GLY A 194 -19.13 -6.02 9.23
CA GLY A 194 -20.27 -5.31 8.68
C GLY A 194 -21.29 -6.26 8.06
N GLU A 195 -22.51 -5.82 7.84
CA GLU A 195 -23.55 -6.60 7.17
C GLU A 195 -23.48 -6.36 5.65
N TRP A 196 -22.84 -7.26 4.90
CA TRP A 196 -22.75 -7.17 3.43
C TRP A 196 -23.85 -8.02 2.80
N LYS A 197 -25.07 -7.48 2.80
CA LYS A 197 -26.28 -8.20 2.37
C LYS A 197 -26.38 -8.39 0.86
N ASP A 198 -25.55 -7.71 0.10
CA ASP A 198 -25.45 -7.79 -1.35
C ASP A 198 -24.67 -9.00 -1.87
N VAL A 199 -24.04 -9.77 -0.97
CA VAL A 199 -23.24 -10.94 -1.28
C VAL A 199 -23.55 -12.13 -0.37
N ALA A 200 -23.28 -13.37 -0.85
CA ALA A 200 -23.47 -14.62 -0.15
C ALA A 200 -22.15 -15.12 0.44
N GLN A 201 -22.15 -15.48 1.73
CA GLN A 201 -20.96 -15.95 2.46
C GLN A 201 -20.59 -17.37 2.09
N LEU A 202 -19.36 -17.60 1.66
CA LEU A 202 -18.80 -18.94 1.44
C LEU A 202 -18.35 -19.60 2.76
N ASP A 203 -18.56 -20.92 2.88
CA ASP A 203 -18.16 -21.73 4.03
C ASP A 203 -16.84 -22.47 3.75
N PHE A 204 -15.71 -21.88 4.13
CA PHE A 204 -14.40 -22.54 4.03
C PHE A 204 -14.19 -23.70 5.01
N GLY A 205 -15.20 -24.13 5.76
CA GLY A 205 -15.24 -25.43 6.42
C GLY A 205 -15.40 -26.59 5.45
N LYS A 206 -15.85 -26.35 4.21
CA LYS A 206 -16.08 -27.36 3.15
C LYS A 206 -14.83 -27.52 2.29
N LYS A 207 -14.24 -28.70 2.30
CA LYS A 207 -13.02 -29.00 1.52
C LYS A 207 -13.28 -29.06 0.01
N GLU A 208 -14.50 -29.42 -0.41
CA GLU A 208 -14.93 -29.43 -1.80
C GLU A 208 -14.90 -28.01 -2.41
N LEU A 209 -15.29 -26.99 -1.64
CA LEU A 209 -15.15 -25.59 -2.02
C LEU A 209 -13.67 -25.23 -2.27
N TRP A 210 -12.74 -25.74 -1.46
CA TRP A 210 -11.31 -25.44 -1.63
C TRP A 210 -10.83 -25.88 -3.01
N ALA A 211 -11.15 -27.11 -3.41
CA ALA A 211 -10.74 -27.64 -4.72
C ALA A 211 -11.27 -26.78 -5.88
N ALA A 212 -12.53 -26.35 -5.81
CA ALA A 212 -13.14 -25.50 -6.84
C ALA A 212 -12.52 -24.09 -6.86
N MET A 213 -12.25 -23.51 -5.68
CA MET A 213 -11.61 -22.20 -5.55
C MET A 213 -10.18 -22.22 -6.08
N GLU A 214 -9.41 -23.27 -5.75
CA GLU A 214 -8.04 -23.45 -6.23
C GLU A 214 -7.97 -23.69 -7.74
N ASP A 215 -8.89 -24.47 -8.29
CA ASP A 215 -8.99 -24.67 -9.73
C ASP A 215 -9.31 -23.34 -10.46
N ALA A 216 -10.16 -22.51 -9.88
CA ALA A 216 -10.45 -21.19 -10.43
C ALA A 216 -9.24 -20.24 -10.31
N LEU A 217 -8.49 -20.28 -9.20
CA LEU A 217 -7.22 -19.51 -9.05
C LEU A 217 -6.17 -19.94 -10.08
N GLN A 218 -5.98 -21.24 -10.28
CA GLN A 218 -5.00 -21.77 -11.22
C GLN A 218 -5.36 -21.48 -12.68
N TYR A 219 -6.67 -21.44 -13.00
CA TYR A 219 -7.18 -21.12 -14.34
C TYR A 219 -6.56 -19.81 -14.89
N TRP A 220 -6.57 -18.73 -14.13
CA TRP A 220 -6.05 -17.43 -14.61
C TRP A 220 -4.53 -17.41 -14.72
N VAL A 221 -3.83 -18.21 -13.91
CA VAL A 221 -2.38 -18.38 -14.04
C VAL A 221 -2.02 -19.13 -15.33
N THR A 222 -2.77 -20.18 -15.65
CA THR A 222 -2.50 -21.01 -16.84
C THR A 222 -3.03 -20.38 -18.14
N GLU A 223 -4.25 -19.87 -18.13
CA GLU A 223 -4.93 -19.37 -19.32
C GLU A 223 -4.48 -17.95 -19.71
N VAL A 224 -4.22 -17.09 -18.73
CA VAL A 224 -3.91 -15.67 -18.98
C VAL A 224 -2.46 -15.35 -18.64
N GLY A 225 -1.83 -16.14 -17.78
CA GLY A 225 -0.42 -15.99 -17.44
C GLY A 225 -0.14 -14.84 -16.47
N ILE A 226 -1.07 -14.50 -15.57
CA ILE A 226 -0.90 -13.47 -14.55
C ILE A 226 0.25 -13.79 -13.60
N ASP A 227 0.74 -12.78 -12.88
CA ASP A 227 1.93 -12.87 -12.03
C ASP A 227 1.62 -12.73 -10.53
N GLY A 228 0.37 -12.52 -10.16
CA GLY A 228 -0.04 -12.41 -8.76
C GLY A 228 -1.53 -12.21 -8.56
N TYR A 229 -1.93 -12.27 -7.28
CA TYR A 229 -3.26 -11.89 -6.81
C TYR A 229 -3.17 -10.89 -5.66
N ARG A 230 -4.05 -9.89 -5.69
CA ARG A 230 -4.51 -9.20 -4.48
C ARG A 230 -5.76 -9.92 -4.01
N CYS A 231 -5.76 -10.41 -2.79
CA CYS A 231 -6.88 -11.15 -2.22
C CYS A 231 -7.73 -10.22 -1.37
N ASP A 232 -8.97 -10.02 -1.81
CA ASP A 232 -10.00 -9.23 -1.15
C ASP A 232 -10.33 -9.83 0.22
N TYR A 233 -10.44 -8.99 1.26
CA TYR A 233 -10.81 -9.39 2.62
C TYR A 233 -10.13 -10.70 3.07
N ALA A 234 -8.83 -10.81 2.81
CA ALA A 234 -8.08 -12.07 2.95
C ALA A 234 -8.14 -12.67 4.36
N HIS A 235 -8.21 -11.84 5.41
CA HIS A 235 -8.29 -12.28 6.80
C HIS A 235 -9.66 -12.85 7.21
N GLY A 236 -10.67 -12.72 6.36
CA GLY A 236 -11.98 -13.33 6.52
C GLY A 236 -12.01 -14.81 6.11
N VAL A 237 -11.06 -15.21 5.28
CA VAL A 237 -10.89 -16.60 4.79
C VAL A 237 -9.93 -17.35 5.69
N ARG A 238 -10.06 -18.68 5.76
CA ARG A 238 -9.25 -19.53 6.64
C ARG A 238 -7.76 -19.52 6.27
N ASP A 239 -6.92 -19.47 7.29
CA ASP A 239 -5.45 -19.45 7.15
C ASP A 239 -4.92 -20.71 6.48
N ASP A 240 -5.48 -21.90 6.82
CA ASP A 240 -5.07 -23.18 6.25
C ASP A 240 -5.43 -23.31 4.74
N PHE A 241 -6.55 -22.72 4.30
CA PHE A 241 -6.85 -22.61 2.88
C PHE A 241 -5.78 -21.77 2.16
N TRP A 242 -5.44 -20.58 2.69
CA TRP A 242 -4.44 -19.75 2.05
C TRP A 242 -3.08 -20.43 1.95
N LYS A 243 -2.64 -21.12 3.01
CA LYS A 243 -1.38 -21.90 2.98
C LYS A 243 -1.34 -22.92 1.86
N GLU A 244 -2.43 -23.66 1.69
CA GLU A 244 -2.56 -24.68 0.65
C GLU A 244 -2.61 -24.05 -0.75
N ALA A 245 -3.51 -23.10 -0.97
CA ALA A 245 -3.72 -22.44 -2.27
C ALA A 245 -2.48 -21.69 -2.74
N ILE A 246 -1.86 -20.88 -1.85
CA ILE A 246 -0.64 -20.12 -2.17
C ILE A 246 0.53 -21.05 -2.45
N GLY A 247 0.65 -22.15 -1.70
CA GLY A 247 1.66 -23.18 -1.96
C GLY A 247 1.54 -23.77 -3.36
N LYS A 248 0.32 -24.10 -3.79
CA LYS A 248 0.03 -24.62 -5.15
C LYS A 248 0.32 -23.57 -6.23
N LEU A 249 -0.08 -22.31 -6.03
CA LEU A 249 0.15 -21.23 -6.98
C LEU A 249 1.67 -20.93 -7.16
N LYS A 250 2.43 -20.89 -6.07
CA LYS A 250 3.88 -20.68 -6.12
C LYS A 250 4.64 -21.87 -6.70
N ALA A 251 4.11 -23.08 -6.54
CA ALA A 251 4.65 -24.27 -7.21
C ALA A 251 4.34 -24.26 -8.72
N LEU A 252 3.15 -23.83 -9.13
CA LEU A 252 2.74 -23.70 -10.52
C LEU A 252 3.55 -22.59 -11.23
N LYS A 253 3.78 -21.47 -10.56
CA LYS A 253 4.52 -20.32 -11.11
C LYS A 253 5.47 -19.76 -10.06
N PRO A 254 6.76 -20.13 -10.07
CA PRO A 254 7.77 -19.56 -9.19
C PRO A 254 7.83 -18.03 -9.33
N GLY A 255 7.90 -17.31 -8.19
CA GLY A 255 7.86 -15.86 -8.16
C GLY A 255 6.46 -15.25 -8.28
N PHE A 256 5.40 -16.05 -8.15
CA PHE A 256 4.01 -15.57 -8.06
C PHE A 256 3.81 -14.74 -6.79
N ILE A 257 3.23 -13.55 -6.92
CA ILE A 257 3.12 -12.55 -5.84
C ILE A 257 1.72 -12.59 -5.24
N MET A 258 1.66 -12.70 -3.92
CA MET A 258 0.40 -12.71 -3.17
C MET A 258 0.31 -11.47 -2.27
N LEU A 259 -0.68 -10.63 -2.52
CA LEU A 259 -1.00 -9.44 -1.73
C LEU A 259 -2.30 -9.66 -0.97
N ALA A 260 -2.27 -9.55 0.35
CA ALA A 260 -3.48 -9.62 1.18
C ALA A 260 -4.06 -8.23 1.42
N GLU A 261 -5.36 -8.07 1.17
CA GLU A 261 -6.09 -6.98 1.80
C GLU A 261 -6.34 -7.31 3.27
N SER A 262 -5.35 -7.01 4.07
CA SER A 262 -5.33 -7.23 5.52
C SER A 262 -4.15 -6.50 6.15
N ASP A 263 -4.35 -5.89 7.31
CA ASP A 263 -3.28 -5.28 8.10
C ASP A 263 -2.66 -6.28 9.10
N PHE A 264 -3.16 -7.53 9.15
CA PHE A 264 -2.68 -8.54 10.09
C PHE A 264 -1.41 -9.24 9.60
N THR A 265 -0.32 -9.10 10.36
CA THR A 265 0.99 -9.70 10.02
C THR A 265 0.99 -11.23 9.95
N ARG A 266 -0.01 -11.91 10.55
CA ARG A 266 -0.19 -13.36 10.42
C ARG A 266 -0.38 -13.81 8.95
N MET A 267 -0.88 -12.92 8.08
CA MET A 267 -0.99 -13.22 6.64
C MET A 267 0.37 -13.56 6.00
N PHE A 268 1.46 -13.09 6.57
CA PHE A 268 2.78 -13.50 6.13
C PHE A 268 3.05 -15.00 6.40
N ASP A 269 2.54 -15.53 7.52
CA ASP A 269 2.67 -16.96 7.86
C ASP A 269 1.79 -17.85 6.98
N ASP A 270 0.74 -17.28 6.37
CA ASP A 270 -0.15 -17.94 5.43
C ASP A 270 0.39 -17.95 3.99
N GLY A 271 1.57 -17.33 3.77
CA GLY A 271 2.28 -17.37 2.48
C GLY A 271 2.21 -16.08 1.67
N PHE A 272 1.47 -15.06 2.11
CA PHE A 272 1.42 -13.76 1.44
C PHE A 272 2.79 -13.07 1.46
N ASP A 273 3.08 -12.32 0.41
CA ASP A 273 4.34 -11.58 0.23
C ASP A 273 4.19 -10.12 0.64
N ILE A 274 2.98 -9.58 0.45
CA ILE A 274 2.62 -8.19 0.71
C ILE A 274 1.32 -8.17 1.52
N ILE A 275 1.21 -7.29 2.50
CA ILE A 275 -0.04 -6.99 3.21
C ILE A 275 -0.35 -5.48 3.13
N PHE A 276 -1.60 -5.10 3.29
CA PHE A 276 -1.98 -3.68 3.40
C PHE A 276 -1.42 -3.06 4.69
N ASP A 277 -1.18 -1.75 4.65
CA ASP A 277 -0.94 -0.92 5.82
C ASP A 277 -1.80 0.36 5.74
N ARG A 278 -3.05 0.24 6.16
CA ARG A 278 -3.97 1.38 6.21
C ARG A 278 -3.55 2.42 7.24
N LYS A 279 -2.80 2.00 8.27
CA LYS A 279 -2.31 2.88 9.32
C LYS A 279 -1.27 3.86 8.77
N MET A 280 -0.41 3.44 7.83
CA MET A 280 0.54 4.34 7.16
C MET A 280 -0.15 5.60 6.61
N LYS A 281 -1.28 5.44 5.93
CA LYS A 281 -2.05 6.56 5.40
C LYS A 281 -2.50 7.53 6.52
N SER A 282 -3.01 6.99 7.62
CA SER A 282 -3.49 7.81 8.74
C SER A 282 -2.35 8.54 9.45
N GLU A 283 -1.20 7.91 9.61
CA GLU A 283 -0.02 8.53 10.19
C GLU A 283 0.57 9.58 9.24
N MET A 284 0.60 9.31 7.94
CA MET A 284 1.09 10.27 6.93
C MET A 284 0.21 11.54 6.85
N ARG A 285 -1.11 11.43 7.06
CA ARG A 285 -2.00 12.61 7.17
C ARG A 285 -1.64 13.52 8.32
N LYS A 286 -1.05 13.01 9.41
CA LYS A 286 -0.57 13.83 10.53
C LYS A 286 0.74 14.54 10.20
N VAL A 287 1.56 13.94 9.33
CA VAL A 287 2.83 14.50 8.89
C VAL A 287 2.61 15.62 7.86
N ILE A 288 1.77 15.40 6.85
CA ILE A 288 1.50 16.38 5.79
C ILE A 288 0.74 17.61 6.33
N GLY A 289 1.31 18.76 6.08
CA GLY A 289 0.82 20.05 6.61
C GLY A 289 1.35 20.38 8.00
N SER A 290 2.20 19.52 8.61
CA SER A 290 2.85 19.76 9.88
C SER A 290 4.14 20.58 9.70
N THR A 291 4.47 21.38 10.71
CA THR A 291 5.79 22.02 10.88
C THR A 291 6.50 21.51 12.13
N GLY A 292 5.89 20.57 12.83
CA GLY A 292 6.45 19.95 14.04
C GLY A 292 7.35 18.75 13.73
N SER A 293 7.89 18.15 14.80
CA SER A 293 8.76 16.98 14.68
C SER A 293 8.01 15.75 14.17
N THR A 294 8.67 15.01 13.28
CA THR A 294 8.19 13.72 12.73
C THR A 294 8.63 12.51 13.57
N LYS A 295 9.25 12.74 14.72
CA LYS A 295 9.80 11.68 15.58
C LYS A 295 8.78 10.61 15.96
N SER A 296 7.54 11.00 16.29
CA SER A 296 6.47 10.06 16.63
C SER A 296 6.08 9.16 15.45
N PHE A 297 6.03 9.74 14.25
CA PHE A 297 5.81 8.98 13.01
C PHE A 297 6.91 7.93 12.80
N PHE A 298 8.17 8.33 12.88
CA PHE A 298 9.28 7.41 12.67
C PHE A 298 9.44 6.38 13.79
N THR A 299 9.06 6.70 15.02
CA THR A 299 9.02 5.73 16.13
C THR A 299 7.97 4.65 15.85
N TRP A 300 6.77 5.04 15.41
CA TRP A 300 5.75 4.10 14.99
C TRP A 300 6.21 3.28 13.77
N TYR A 301 6.73 3.94 12.73
CA TYR A 301 7.20 3.30 11.51
C TYR A 301 8.24 2.20 11.79
N LYS A 302 9.19 2.46 12.69
CA LYS A 302 10.17 1.44 13.12
C LYS A 302 9.47 0.20 13.69
N SER A 303 8.60 0.40 14.67
CA SER A 303 7.86 -0.72 15.30
C SER A 303 7.01 -1.48 14.29
N ASP A 304 6.43 -0.78 13.32
CA ASP A 304 5.62 -1.35 12.25
C ASP A 304 6.47 -2.19 11.28
N GLN A 305 7.66 -1.70 10.91
CA GLN A 305 8.58 -2.43 10.03
C GLN A 305 9.19 -3.66 10.72
N ASP A 306 9.48 -3.59 12.00
CA ASP A 306 10.00 -4.71 12.79
C ASP A 306 8.99 -5.89 12.81
N ALA A 307 7.70 -5.63 12.62
CA ALA A 307 6.65 -6.66 12.57
C ALA A 307 6.53 -7.40 11.22
N ALA A 308 7.21 -6.95 10.17
CA ALA A 308 7.18 -7.60 8.85
C ALA A 308 8.48 -8.39 8.62
N PRO A 309 8.43 -9.73 8.41
CA PRO A 309 9.62 -10.54 8.16
C PRO A 309 10.19 -10.26 6.77
N ALA A 310 11.50 -9.98 6.65
CA ALA A 310 12.14 -9.86 5.35
C ALA A 310 12.13 -11.21 4.58
N PRO A 311 12.04 -11.23 3.25
CA PRO A 311 11.96 -10.07 2.33
C PRO A 311 10.56 -9.48 2.15
N LYS A 312 9.56 -9.97 2.88
CA LYS A 312 8.15 -9.56 2.78
C LYS A 312 7.96 -8.09 3.12
N THR A 313 6.90 -7.47 2.60
CA THR A 313 6.72 -6.02 2.67
C THR A 313 5.27 -5.62 2.95
N LYS A 314 5.08 -4.38 3.36
CA LYS A 314 3.77 -3.75 3.50
C LYS A 314 3.49 -2.82 2.34
N LEU A 315 2.22 -2.67 1.99
CA LEU A 315 1.75 -1.79 0.92
C LEU A 315 1.32 -0.44 1.46
N PHE A 316 1.96 0.61 0.98
CA PHE A 316 1.65 2.00 1.31
C PHE A 316 0.91 2.68 0.17
N PHE A 317 -0.10 3.47 0.48
CA PHE A 317 -0.87 4.21 -0.52
C PHE A 317 -1.51 5.47 0.08
N VAL A 318 -1.69 6.47 -0.76
CA VAL A 318 -2.42 7.71 -0.43
C VAL A 318 -3.91 7.48 -0.48
N THR A 319 -4.36 6.68 -1.44
CA THR A 319 -5.76 6.31 -1.67
C THR A 319 -5.82 4.97 -2.41
N ASN A 320 -6.97 4.29 -2.30
CA ASN A 320 -7.36 3.14 -3.11
C ASN A 320 -8.79 3.31 -3.59
N HIS A 321 -9.39 2.28 -4.17
CA HIS A 321 -10.77 2.33 -4.67
C HIS A 321 -11.81 2.54 -3.56
N ASP A 322 -11.59 2.04 -2.33
CA ASP A 322 -12.49 2.25 -1.19
C ASP A 322 -12.40 3.69 -0.68
N ASP A 323 -11.18 4.16 -0.41
CA ASP A 323 -10.93 5.51 0.07
C ASP A 323 -11.46 6.58 -0.89
N ALA A 324 -11.43 6.30 -2.19
CA ALA A 324 -11.90 7.21 -3.22
C ALA A 324 -13.43 7.43 -3.19
N THR A 325 -14.17 6.56 -2.51
CA THR A 325 -15.60 6.76 -2.27
C THR A 325 -15.88 7.83 -1.21
N GLU A 326 -14.94 8.03 -0.29
CA GLU A 326 -15.09 8.95 0.85
C GLU A 326 -14.46 10.33 0.61
N GLY A 327 -13.42 10.40 -0.24
CA GLY A 327 -12.72 11.65 -0.50
C GLY A 327 -11.64 11.52 -1.56
N THR A 328 -11.12 12.67 -1.99
CA THR A 328 -10.02 12.71 -2.96
C THR A 328 -8.67 12.78 -2.26
N PRO A 329 -7.56 12.40 -2.92
CA PRO A 329 -6.21 12.62 -2.38
C PRO A 329 -5.97 14.06 -1.93
N ALA A 330 -6.41 15.04 -2.73
CA ALA A 330 -6.27 16.46 -2.42
C ALA A 330 -7.01 16.88 -1.14
N THR A 331 -8.22 16.37 -0.89
CA THR A 331 -8.96 16.67 0.34
C THR A 331 -8.34 16.01 1.57
N GLN A 332 -7.75 14.84 1.40
CA GLN A 332 -7.14 14.08 2.49
C GLN A 332 -5.73 14.58 2.85
N PHE A 333 -4.99 15.13 1.88
CA PHE A 333 -3.60 15.58 2.04
C PHE A 333 -3.41 17.08 1.72
N LYS A 334 -4.42 17.90 1.93
CA LYS A 334 -4.44 19.38 1.81
C LYS A 334 -4.47 19.91 0.39
N SER A 335 -3.82 19.27 -0.57
CA SER A 335 -3.79 19.62 -1.99
C SER A 335 -3.30 18.45 -2.84
N ASN A 336 -3.28 18.58 -4.16
CA ASN A 336 -2.66 17.61 -5.07
C ASN A 336 -1.14 17.52 -4.81
N GLU A 337 -0.48 18.64 -4.53
CA GLU A 337 0.95 18.68 -4.19
C GLU A 337 1.22 18.01 -2.84
N GLY A 338 0.34 18.23 -1.85
CA GLY A 338 0.42 17.53 -0.56
C GLY A 338 0.23 16.03 -0.70
N ALA A 339 -0.69 15.58 -1.56
CA ALA A 339 -0.88 14.17 -1.87
C ALA A 339 0.34 13.56 -2.60
N LEU A 340 0.95 14.32 -3.52
CA LEU A 340 2.19 13.89 -4.18
C LEU A 340 3.36 13.83 -3.18
N ALA A 341 3.51 14.82 -2.30
CA ALA A 341 4.53 14.81 -1.25
C ALA A 341 4.37 13.60 -0.31
N ALA A 342 3.13 13.30 0.12
CA ALA A 342 2.81 12.11 0.90
C ALA A 342 3.21 10.83 0.16
N TYR A 343 2.85 10.73 -1.11
CA TYR A 343 3.18 9.58 -1.94
C TYR A 343 4.70 9.39 -2.08
N VAL A 344 5.44 10.46 -2.40
CA VAL A 344 6.91 10.44 -2.54
C VAL A 344 7.56 9.99 -1.23
N LEU A 345 7.12 10.54 -0.09
CA LEU A 345 7.67 10.13 1.20
C LEU A 345 7.38 8.65 1.49
N MET A 346 6.14 8.18 1.31
CA MET A 346 5.79 6.77 1.50
C MET A 346 6.58 5.85 0.56
N ALA A 347 6.68 6.20 -0.74
CA ALA A 347 7.39 5.41 -1.73
C ALA A 347 8.94 5.43 -1.55
N THR A 348 9.45 6.37 -0.75
CA THR A 348 10.87 6.37 -0.35
C THR A 348 11.14 5.38 0.78
N LEU A 349 10.15 5.11 1.63
CA LEU A 349 10.28 4.21 2.76
C LEU A 349 10.44 2.74 2.30
N ASN A 350 10.84 1.88 3.23
CA ASN A 350 11.14 0.48 2.96
C ASN A 350 9.86 -0.38 2.94
N GLY A 351 9.06 -0.22 1.89
CA GLY A 351 7.79 -0.90 1.64
C GLY A 351 7.40 -0.81 0.17
N SER A 352 6.40 -1.57 -0.27
CA SER A 352 5.80 -1.41 -1.59
C SER A 352 4.83 -0.24 -1.60
N SER A 353 4.65 0.42 -2.74
CA SER A 353 3.75 1.56 -2.88
C SER A 353 2.72 1.37 -3.99
N MET A 354 1.51 1.90 -3.80
CA MET A 354 0.43 1.79 -4.78
C MET A 354 -0.14 3.15 -5.14
N LEU A 355 -0.25 3.39 -6.44
CA LEU A 355 -0.93 4.52 -7.04
C LEU A 355 -2.30 4.05 -7.58
N TYR A 356 -3.39 4.59 -7.07
CA TYR A 356 -4.72 4.35 -7.62
C TYR A 356 -4.94 5.23 -8.85
N GLY A 357 -5.25 4.61 -9.99
CA GLY A 357 -5.47 5.31 -11.27
C GLY A 357 -6.61 6.33 -11.15
N SER A 358 -6.28 7.57 -11.26
CA SER A 358 -6.99 8.85 -11.13
C SER A 358 -6.22 9.86 -10.29
N GLN A 359 -5.36 9.39 -9.40
CA GLN A 359 -4.57 10.25 -8.52
C GLN A 359 -3.58 11.10 -9.31
N GLU A 360 -2.93 10.52 -10.33
CA GLU A 360 -1.95 11.20 -11.18
C GLU A 360 -2.53 12.33 -12.03
N VAL A 361 -3.82 12.29 -12.30
CA VAL A 361 -4.54 13.38 -13.01
C VAL A 361 -5.27 14.33 -12.07
N GLY A 362 -5.12 14.14 -10.75
CA GLY A 362 -5.72 15.00 -9.74
C GLY A 362 -7.24 15.04 -9.81
N TYR A 363 -7.88 13.91 -10.08
CA TYR A 363 -9.34 13.85 -10.12
C TYR A 363 -9.95 14.36 -8.81
N ASN A 364 -10.83 15.34 -8.89
CA ASN A 364 -11.27 16.15 -7.76
C ASN A 364 -12.67 15.82 -7.23
N LYS A 365 -13.20 14.65 -7.61
CA LYS A 365 -14.49 14.13 -7.12
C LYS A 365 -14.28 12.75 -6.50
N THR A 366 -15.19 12.35 -5.64
CA THR A 366 -15.26 10.96 -5.16
C THR A 366 -15.53 10.01 -6.32
N ILE A 367 -14.99 8.80 -6.22
CA ILE A 367 -15.17 7.74 -7.20
C ILE A 367 -15.96 6.62 -6.54
N ASN A 368 -17.17 6.39 -7.04
CA ASN A 368 -17.94 5.20 -6.64
C ASN A 368 -17.59 4.05 -7.60
N PHE A 369 -16.83 3.06 -7.11
CA PHE A 369 -16.38 1.93 -7.93
C PHE A 369 -17.50 0.96 -8.36
N PHE A 370 -18.73 1.12 -7.85
CA PHE A 370 -19.89 0.40 -8.37
C PHE A 370 -20.36 0.93 -9.74
N ASN A 371 -20.07 2.18 -10.04
CA ASN A 371 -20.58 2.84 -11.24
C ASN A 371 -19.50 2.96 -12.31
N THR A 372 -19.90 2.77 -13.58
CA THR A 372 -19.03 3.08 -14.71
C THR A 372 -18.99 4.59 -14.94
N GLN A 373 -17.81 5.10 -15.26
CA GLN A 373 -17.59 6.48 -15.73
C GLN A 373 -16.42 6.52 -16.70
N THR A 374 -16.35 7.57 -17.50
CA THR A 374 -15.19 7.81 -18.36
C THR A 374 -14.30 8.87 -17.72
N MET A 375 -13.10 8.48 -17.35
CA MET A 375 -12.10 9.39 -16.79
C MET A 375 -11.40 10.15 -17.91
N ASP A 376 -11.19 11.46 -17.71
CA ASP A 376 -10.26 12.23 -18.54
C ASP A 376 -8.83 12.06 -18.02
N TRP A 377 -8.09 11.15 -18.66
CA TRP A 377 -6.70 10.85 -18.31
C TRP A 377 -5.71 11.93 -18.73
N THR A 378 -6.16 13.01 -19.37
CA THR A 378 -5.36 14.17 -19.79
C THR A 378 -5.59 15.40 -18.92
N ALA A 379 -6.52 15.34 -17.98
CA ALA A 379 -7.07 16.50 -17.25
C ALA A 379 -6.01 17.37 -16.53
N ASN A 380 -4.91 16.81 -16.08
CA ASN A 380 -3.86 17.55 -15.36
C ASN A 380 -2.47 17.04 -15.78
N ALA A 381 -2.05 17.45 -16.97
CA ALA A 381 -0.77 17.01 -17.54
C ALA A 381 0.43 17.39 -16.66
N ASP A 382 0.40 18.55 -16.01
CA ASP A 382 1.49 19.02 -15.15
C ASP A 382 1.62 18.14 -13.89
N LEU A 383 0.51 17.80 -13.25
CA LEU A 383 0.53 16.91 -12.09
C LEU A 383 1.00 15.50 -12.49
N LYS A 384 0.48 14.98 -13.61
CA LYS A 384 0.91 13.68 -14.15
C LYS A 384 2.42 13.65 -14.42
N ALA A 385 2.95 14.71 -15.03
CA ALA A 385 4.39 14.84 -15.28
C ALA A 385 5.20 14.86 -13.96
N LYS A 386 4.71 15.55 -12.93
CA LYS A 386 5.35 15.55 -11.59
C LYS A 386 5.36 14.14 -10.99
N TYR A 387 4.25 13.39 -11.06
CA TYR A 387 4.22 11.99 -10.63
C TYR A 387 5.22 11.12 -11.42
N GLN A 388 5.25 11.24 -12.73
CA GLN A 388 6.19 10.49 -13.58
C GLN A 388 7.64 10.79 -13.21
N GLN A 389 8.00 12.07 -13.07
CA GLN A 389 9.36 12.48 -12.67
C GLN A 389 9.74 11.93 -11.29
N ALA A 390 8.85 12.05 -10.30
CA ALA A 390 9.06 11.54 -8.95
C ALA A 390 9.31 10.03 -8.96
N LEU A 391 8.43 9.28 -9.59
CA LEU A 391 8.45 7.82 -9.54
C LEU A 391 9.60 7.23 -10.36
N GLN A 392 9.95 7.85 -11.50
CA GLN A 392 11.16 7.50 -12.24
C GLN A 392 12.44 7.77 -11.46
N ALA A 393 12.50 8.85 -10.66
CA ALA A 393 13.64 9.11 -9.79
C ALA A 393 13.68 8.11 -8.61
N LEU A 394 12.53 7.81 -8.01
CA LEU A 394 12.41 6.85 -6.90
C LEU A 394 12.73 5.42 -7.31
N SER A 395 12.48 5.02 -8.55
CA SER A 395 12.83 3.68 -9.06
C SER A 395 14.36 3.43 -9.08
N LYS A 396 15.17 4.50 -9.03
CA LYS A 396 16.63 4.45 -8.97
C LYS A 396 17.18 4.42 -7.54
N VAL A 397 16.35 4.61 -6.54
CA VAL A 397 16.76 4.62 -5.13
C VAL A 397 16.98 3.18 -4.66
N ASP A 398 18.22 2.84 -4.36
CA ASP A 398 18.60 1.57 -3.74
C ASP A 398 18.27 1.62 -2.23
N ARG A 399 17.27 0.85 -1.80
CA ARG A 399 16.77 0.78 -0.42
C ARG A 399 17.36 -0.36 0.39
N SER A 400 18.31 -1.12 -0.17
CA SER A 400 18.90 -2.30 0.49
C SER A 400 19.82 -1.96 1.66
N GLY A 401 20.31 -0.72 1.71
CA GLY A 401 21.19 -0.22 2.77
C GLY A 401 20.46 0.26 4.02
N ALA A 402 21.23 0.68 5.02
CA ALA A 402 20.69 1.33 6.21
C ALA A 402 19.96 2.62 5.84
N MET A 403 18.81 2.84 6.46
CA MET A 403 17.97 4.03 6.27
C MET A 403 18.18 5.00 7.43
N VAL A 404 18.46 6.27 7.12
CA VAL A 404 18.53 7.35 8.12
C VAL A 404 17.47 8.40 7.78
N ALA A 405 16.57 8.66 8.74
CA ALA A 405 15.61 9.75 8.65
C ALA A 405 16.08 10.94 9.46
N SER A 406 15.95 12.14 8.90
CA SER A 406 16.30 13.42 9.53
C SER A 406 15.24 14.47 9.20
N GLU A 407 15.21 15.59 9.96
CA GLU A 407 14.27 16.69 9.72
C GLU A 407 14.92 18.07 9.90
N SER A 408 14.48 19.03 9.11
CA SER A 408 14.85 20.45 9.24
C SER A 408 13.76 21.33 8.62
N GLU A 409 13.26 22.34 9.35
CA GLU A 409 12.33 23.37 8.85
C GLU A 409 11.10 22.82 8.10
N GLY A 410 10.53 21.71 8.55
CA GLY A 410 9.40 21.05 7.91
C GLY A 410 9.76 20.20 6.69
N VAL A 411 11.05 19.98 6.43
CA VAL A 411 11.54 19.02 5.43
C VAL A 411 11.95 17.74 6.12
N VAL A 412 11.41 16.63 5.65
CA VAL A 412 11.78 15.27 6.06
C VAL A 412 12.78 14.74 5.05
N TYR A 413 13.91 14.24 5.53
CA TYR A 413 14.93 13.58 4.72
C TYR A 413 14.96 12.10 5.03
N VAL A 414 15.04 11.28 3.98
CA VAL A 414 15.31 9.85 4.09
C VAL A 414 16.55 9.56 3.24
N ALA A 415 17.59 9.08 3.91
CA ALA A 415 18.90 8.78 3.31
C ALA A 415 19.14 7.28 3.29
N TYR A 416 19.65 6.80 2.19
CA TYR A 416 20.27 5.49 1.97
C TYR A 416 21.73 5.68 1.55
N PRO A 417 22.56 4.64 1.52
CA PRO A 417 24.00 4.80 1.19
C PRO A 417 24.29 5.52 -0.13
N LYS A 418 23.36 5.36 -1.13
CA LYS A 418 23.51 5.92 -2.48
C LYS A 418 22.40 6.88 -2.89
N ALA A 419 21.58 7.32 -1.96
CA ALA A 419 20.48 8.24 -2.26
C ALA A 419 20.09 9.08 -1.06
N LEU A 420 19.58 10.28 -1.34
CA LEU A 420 18.94 11.17 -0.38
C LEU A 420 17.62 11.66 -1.00
N VAL A 421 16.54 11.55 -0.27
CA VAL A 421 15.24 12.11 -0.63
C VAL A 421 14.84 13.12 0.44
N GLY A 422 14.58 14.37 0.04
CA GLY A 422 14.04 15.43 0.90
C GLY A 422 12.63 15.78 0.47
N VAL A 423 11.68 15.81 1.40
CA VAL A 423 10.28 16.14 1.15
C VAL A 423 9.85 17.23 2.11
N ASN A 424 9.49 18.40 1.60
CA ASN A 424 8.83 19.42 2.39
C ASN A 424 7.38 18.97 2.67
N VAL A 425 7.11 18.60 3.90
CA VAL A 425 5.79 18.14 4.33
C VAL A 425 4.88 19.30 4.76
N SER A 426 5.41 20.52 4.81
CA SER A 426 4.67 21.73 5.18
C SER A 426 4.06 22.43 3.95
N GLY A 427 2.94 23.11 4.16
CA GLY A 427 2.31 23.96 3.12
C GLY A 427 3.02 25.29 2.91
N LYS A 428 4.28 25.45 3.29
CA LYS A 428 5.06 26.70 3.20
C LYS A 428 6.42 26.44 2.57
N ALA A 429 6.90 27.39 1.78
CA ALA A 429 8.27 27.38 1.32
C ALA A 429 9.24 27.59 2.50
N CYS A 430 10.37 26.93 2.47
CA CYS A 430 11.41 27.03 3.50
C CYS A 430 12.80 26.86 2.90
N LYS A 431 13.82 27.30 3.66
CA LYS A 431 15.21 26.92 3.42
C LYS A 431 15.63 25.95 4.52
N ALA A 432 15.91 24.72 4.15
CA ALA A 432 16.22 23.66 5.09
C ALA A 432 17.70 23.27 5.03
N SER A 433 18.29 22.97 6.20
CA SER A 433 19.61 22.37 6.32
C SER A 433 19.54 20.90 5.94
N LEU A 434 20.59 20.34 5.34
CA LEU A 434 20.66 18.94 4.95
C LEU A 434 21.28 18.07 6.04
N PRO A 435 21.10 16.74 5.98
CA PRO A 435 21.73 15.82 6.92
C PRO A 435 23.26 15.91 6.85
N LYS A 436 23.95 15.93 8.00
CA LYS A 436 25.41 16.06 8.12
C LYS A 436 26.16 15.03 7.27
N ALA A 437 25.64 13.80 7.17
CA ALA A 437 26.26 12.72 6.41
C ALA A 437 26.29 13.00 4.88
N ASN A 438 25.36 13.81 4.36
CA ASN A 438 25.16 14.07 2.93
C ASN A 438 25.60 15.49 2.52
N ALA A 439 25.49 16.47 3.41
CA ALA A 439 25.76 17.89 3.13
C ALA A 439 27.17 18.11 2.58
N GLY A 440 27.26 18.83 1.46
CA GLY A 440 28.52 19.14 0.77
C GLY A 440 29.16 17.97 0.02
N LYS A 441 28.47 16.81 -0.12
CA LYS A 441 28.98 15.63 -0.79
C LYS A 441 28.13 15.29 -2.01
N ASN A 442 28.76 14.70 -3.06
CA ASN A 442 28.07 14.17 -4.24
C ASN A 442 27.06 15.14 -4.88
N GLY A 443 27.38 16.44 -4.91
CA GLY A 443 26.50 17.47 -5.45
C GLY A 443 25.34 17.89 -4.54
N VAL A 444 25.25 17.34 -3.32
CA VAL A 444 24.27 17.75 -2.32
C VAL A 444 24.73 19.02 -1.62
N PRO A 445 23.95 20.13 -1.60
CA PRO A 445 24.34 21.37 -0.92
C PRO A 445 24.31 21.21 0.62
N THR A 446 24.78 22.22 1.35
CA THR A 446 24.65 22.26 2.83
C THR A 446 23.26 22.71 3.28
N SER A 447 22.59 23.51 2.46
CA SER A 447 21.19 23.93 2.63
C SER A 447 20.50 24.01 1.28
N GLN A 448 19.16 23.84 1.26
CA GLN A 448 18.36 23.80 0.05
C GLN A 448 17.04 24.53 0.26
N ASP A 449 16.64 25.30 -0.74
CA ASP A 449 15.30 25.89 -0.79
C ASP A 449 14.28 24.85 -1.29
N PHE A 450 13.16 24.78 -0.59
CA PHE A 450 12.01 23.95 -0.95
C PHE A 450 10.75 24.81 -1.06
N GLY A 451 10.00 24.67 -2.13
CA GLY A 451 8.62 25.15 -2.21
C GLY A 451 7.70 24.36 -1.27
N ALA A 452 6.46 24.83 -1.10
CA ALA A 452 5.43 24.12 -0.35
C ALA A 452 5.20 22.74 -0.97
N TYR A 453 5.27 21.67 -0.15
CA TYR A 453 5.12 20.30 -0.59
C TYR A 453 6.08 19.83 -1.69
N GLU A 454 7.19 20.56 -1.90
CA GLU A 454 8.22 20.18 -2.88
C GLU A 454 9.06 19.01 -2.36
N TYR A 455 9.52 18.17 -3.28
CA TYR A 455 10.47 17.09 -3.01
C TYR A 455 11.74 17.25 -3.88
N LYS A 456 12.85 16.72 -3.39
CA LYS A 456 14.11 16.63 -4.13
C LYS A 456 14.74 15.26 -3.90
N ILE A 457 15.28 14.67 -4.96
CA ILE A 457 15.87 13.35 -4.94
C ILE A 457 17.28 13.43 -5.52
N TRP A 458 18.27 12.99 -4.74
CA TRP A 458 19.67 12.86 -5.15
C TRP A 458 20.06 11.39 -5.14
N THR A 459 20.66 10.92 -6.22
CA THR A 459 21.25 9.57 -6.34
C THR A 459 22.74 9.70 -6.63
N PHE A 460 23.59 8.85 -6.01
CA PHE A 460 25.05 8.95 -6.02
C PHE A 460 25.72 7.74 -6.68
#